data_22fbbc8e4ba2ba917e39669cbac3bd6b
#
_entry.id   22fbbc8e4ba2ba917e39669cbac3bd6b
#
_cell.length_a   1.000
_cell.length_b   1.000
_cell.length_c   1.000
_cell.angle_alpha   90.00
_cell.angle_beta   90.00
_cell.angle_gamma   90.00
#
_symmetry.space_group_name_H-M   'P 1'
#
loop_
_entity.id
_entity.type
_entity.pdbx_description
1 polymer ?
#
loop_
_entity_poly.entity_id
_entity_poly.type
_entity_poly.pdbx_seq_one_letter_code
_entity_poly.pdbx_strand_id
1 'polypeptide(L)'
;MTTTEITVYIDNKPYRFQVQVDEQKDSTTYKVDPAKDMHPEPDFVPPHLEFNLNGQLTLKEKLKTAEQEQVARLVWQEILDKMNP
;
A
#
# COMPACT_ATOMS: atom_id res chain seq x y z
N MET A 1 12.86 4.59 10.39
CA MET A 1 11.76 4.65 9.41
C MET A 1 12.32 4.77 8.00
N THR A 2 11.88 3.94 7.10
CA THR A 2 12.37 3.87 5.72
C THR A 2 11.23 4.20 4.77
N THR A 3 11.52 4.97 3.73
CA THR A 3 10.54 5.31 2.70
C THR A 3 10.99 4.74 1.36
N THR A 4 10.10 4.06 0.68
CA THR A 4 10.36 3.44 -0.62
C THR A 4 9.20 3.75 -1.56
N GLU A 5 9.49 3.91 -2.83
CA GLU A 5 8.46 4.08 -3.84
C GLU A 5 8.21 2.75 -4.54
N ILE A 6 6.94 2.40 -4.72
CA ILE A 6 6.55 1.22 -5.49
C ILE A 6 5.65 1.65 -6.65
N THR A 7 5.61 0.82 -7.70
CA THR A 7 4.74 1.02 -8.84
C THR A 7 3.79 -0.17 -8.93
N VAL A 8 2.50 0.12 -8.97
CA VAL A 8 1.46 -0.90 -9.07
C VAL A 8 0.73 -0.68 -10.39
N TYR A 9 0.57 -1.76 -11.17
CA TYR A 9 -0.16 -1.68 -12.43
C TYR A 9 -1.62 -2.05 -12.20
N ILE A 10 -2.51 -1.11 -12.53
CA ILE A 10 -3.95 -1.28 -12.42
C ILE A 10 -4.53 -1.02 -13.81
N ASP A 11 -5.18 -2.02 -14.40
CA ASP A 11 -5.72 -1.93 -15.76
C ASP A 11 -4.66 -1.51 -16.79
N ASN A 12 -3.45 -2.08 -16.64
CA ASN A 12 -2.30 -1.81 -17.52
C ASN A 12 -1.76 -0.39 -17.43
N LYS A 13 -2.13 0.36 -16.38
CA LYS A 13 -1.60 1.70 -16.13
C LYS A 13 -0.76 1.70 -14.87
N PRO A 14 0.41 2.34 -14.88
CA PRO A 14 1.24 2.40 -13.68
C PRO A 14 0.75 3.48 -12.71
N TYR A 15 0.69 3.10 -11.44
CA TYR A 15 0.37 4.02 -10.35
C TYR A 15 1.48 3.92 -9.32
N ARG A 16 2.00 5.06 -8.91
CA ARG A 16 3.11 5.11 -7.95
C ARG A 16 2.60 5.41 -6.56
N PHE A 17 3.18 4.70 -5.58
CA PHE A 17 2.83 4.88 -4.18
C PHE A 17 4.11 5.01 -3.37
N GLN A 18 4.04 5.77 -2.29
CA GLN A 18 5.13 5.85 -1.33
C GLN A 18 4.79 4.96 -0.15
N VAL A 19 5.74 4.13 0.26
CA VAL A 19 5.59 3.23 1.38
C VAL A 19 6.55 3.63 2.48
N GLN A 20 6.02 3.95 3.65
CA GLN A 20 6.83 4.17 4.84
C GLN A 20 6.81 2.92 5.69
N VAL A 21 7.99 2.42 6.04
CA VAL A 21 8.12 1.22 6.85
C VAL A 21 8.54 1.62 8.25
N ASP A 22 7.72 1.26 9.23
CA ASP A 22 7.97 1.53 10.63
C ASP A 22 8.10 0.19 11.35
N GLU A 23 9.35 -0.18 11.69
CA GLU A 23 9.62 -1.44 12.34
C GLU A 23 9.57 -1.27 13.86
N GLN A 24 8.68 -2.03 14.48
CA GLN A 24 8.56 -2.11 15.92
C GLN A 24 9.13 -3.44 16.38
N LYS A 25 9.25 -3.60 17.71
CA LYS A 25 9.83 -4.80 18.28
C LYS A 25 9.08 -6.07 17.86
N ASP A 26 7.75 -6.02 17.88
CA ASP A 26 6.93 -7.19 17.63
C ASP A 26 6.09 -7.07 16.35
N SER A 27 6.22 -5.98 15.62
CA SER A 27 5.41 -5.77 14.42
C SER A 27 6.09 -4.79 13.47
N THR A 28 5.66 -4.82 12.22
CA THR A 28 6.09 -3.86 11.21
C THR A 28 4.85 -3.23 10.60
N THR A 29 4.83 -1.91 10.51
CA THR A 29 3.73 -1.19 9.90
C THR A 29 4.17 -0.59 8.58
N TYR A 30 3.37 -0.80 7.54
CA TYR A 30 3.61 -0.26 6.20
C TYR A 30 2.53 0.76 5.91
N LYS A 31 2.92 2.04 5.84
CA LYS A 31 2.00 3.14 5.53
C LYS A 31 2.15 3.50 4.07
N VAL A 32 1.08 3.38 3.31
CA VAL A 32 1.11 3.54 1.86
C VAL A 32 0.23 4.72 1.47
N ASP A 33 0.82 5.66 0.74
CA ASP A 33 0.10 6.82 0.23
C ASP A 33 0.37 6.97 -1.27
N PRO A 34 -0.61 7.42 -2.07
CA PRO A 34 -0.35 7.72 -3.46
C PRO A 34 0.72 8.78 -3.63
N ALA A 35 1.51 8.68 -4.68
CA ALA A 35 2.54 9.67 -4.94
C ALA A 35 1.91 11.03 -5.22
N LYS A 36 2.63 12.09 -4.89
CA LYS A 36 2.09 13.45 -4.99
C LYS A 36 1.71 13.85 -6.40
N ASP A 37 2.33 13.26 -7.41
CA ASP A 37 2.01 13.56 -8.79
C ASP A 37 0.78 12.83 -9.32
N MET A 38 0.08 12.07 -8.47
CA MET A 38 -1.13 11.33 -8.83
C MET A 38 -2.41 12.08 -8.47
N HIS A 39 -2.42 13.38 -8.52
CA HIS A 39 -3.63 14.14 -8.21
C HIS A 39 -4.31 14.66 -9.47
N PRO A 40 -5.66 14.55 -9.55
CA PRO A 40 -6.53 13.88 -8.57
C PRO A 40 -6.41 12.36 -8.68
N GLU A 41 -6.56 11.69 -7.57
CA GLU A 41 -6.51 10.24 -7.52
C GLU A 41 -7.81 9.65 -8.09
N PRO A 42 -7.73 8.51 -8.82
CA PRO A 42 -8.95 7.79 -9.19
C PRO A 42 -9.71 7.30 -7.96
N ASP A 43 -11.03 7.20 -8.07
CA ASP A 43 -11.87 6.78 -6.95
C ASP A 43 -11.55 5.37 -6.46
N PHE A 44 -11.03 4.50 -7.34
CA PHE A 44 -10.70 3.14 -6.95
C PHE A 44 -9.37 3.03 -6.23
N VAL A 45 -8.60 4.11 -6.14
CA VAL A 45 -7.33 4.13 -5.40
C VAL A 45 -7.60 4.62 -3.99
N PRO A 46 -7.35 3.79 -2.96
CA PRO A 46 -7.52 4.26 -1.59
C PRO A 46 -6.58 5.43 -1.29
N PRO A 47 -7.06 6.45 -0.59
CA PRO A 47 -6.21 7.61 -0.29
C PRO A 47 -5.09 7.30 0.69
N HIS A 48 -5.24 6.23 1.47
CA HIS A 48 -4.24 5.82 2.44
C HIS A 48 -4.47 4.36 2.80
N LEU A 49 -3.38 3.60 2.87
CA LEU A 49 -3.44 2.21 3.32
C LEU A 49 -2.41 2.03 4.42
N GLU A 50 -2.78 1.24 5.42
CA GLU A 50 -1.86 0.92 6.50
C GLU A 50 -1.94 -0.56 6.79
N PHE A 51 -0.84 -1.27 6.49
CA PHE A 51 -0.74 -2.70 6.73
C PHE A 51 0.09 -2.93 7.99
N ASN A 52 -0.38 -3.80 8.86
CA ASN A 52 0.36 -4.17 10.06
C ASN A 52 0.68 -5.67 10.01
N LEU A 53 1.93 -5.99 10.20
CA LEU A 53 2.41 -7.38 10.16
C LEU A 53 3.03 -7.73 11.52
N ASN A 54 2.33 -8.57 12.28
CA ASN A 54 2.79 -9.06 13.57
C ASN A 54 2.53 -10.56 13.70
N GLY A 55 3.03 -11.32 12.72
CA GLY A 55 2.70 -12.73 12.57
C GLY A 55 1.49 -12.95 11.69
N GLN A 56 0.60 -11.98 11.58
CA GLN A 56 -0.53 -11.97 10.68
C GLN A 56 -0.64 -10.60 10.04
N LEU A 57 -1.01 -10.58 8.77
CA LEU A 57 -1.21 -9.33 8.07
C LEU A 57 -2.60 -8.78 8.39
N THR A 58 -2.65 -7.53 8.82
CA THR A 58 -3.89 -6.82 9.09
C THR A 58 -3.90 -5.51 8.34
N LEU A 59 -5.00 -5.24 7.64
CA LEU A 59 -5.21 -3.93 7.00
C LEU A 59 -6.09 -3.11 7.93
N LYS A 60 -5.57 -1.98 8.38
CA LYS A 60 -6.29 -1.13 9.34
C LYS A 60 -7.41 -0.33 8.71
N GLU A 61 -7.31 -0.06 7.43
CA GLU A 61 -8.28 0.78 6.74
C GLU A 61 -9.49 -0.05 6.34
N LYS A 62 -10.68 0.51 6.54
CA LYS A 62 -11.91 -0.11 6.07
C LYS A 62 -12.19 0.40 4.65
N LEU A 63 -12.08 -0.49 3.69
CA LEU A 63 -12.24 -0.13 2.29
C LEU A 63 -13.71 -0.12 1.89
N LYS A 64 -14.06 0.82 1.02
CA LYS A 64 -15.46 1.08 0.67
C LYS A 64 -15.96 0.23 -0.49
N THR A 65 -15.08 -0.21 -1.38
CA THR A 65 -15.47 -0.92 -2.59
C THR A 65 -14.56 -2.12 -2.82
N ALA A 66 -15.05 -3.08 -3.62
CA ALA A 66 -14.26 -4.23 -4.02
C ALA A 66 -13.05 -3.80 -4.85
N GLU A 67 -13.18 -2.73 -5.62
CA GLU A 67 -12.07 -2.20 -6.40
C GLU A 67 -10.95 -1.71 -5.51
N GLN A 68 -11.28 -0.99 -4.44
CA GLN A 68 -10.28 -0.54 -3.47
C GLN A 68 -9.61 -1.72 -2.79
N GLU A 69 -10.37 -2.77 -2.47
CA GLU A 69 -9.78 -3.98 -1.89
C GLU A 69 -8.79 -4.64 -2.85
N GLN A 70 -9.12 -4.68 -4.13
CA GLN A 70 -8.22 -5.26 -5.12
C GLN A 70 -6.94 -4.43 -5.24
N VAL A 71 -7.06 -3.12 -5.24
CA VAL A 71 -5.88 -2.25 -5.28
C VAL A 71 -5.00 -2.50 -4.05
N ALA A 72 -5.61 -2.64 -2.88
CA ALA A 72 -4.86 -2.93 -1.66
C ALA A 72 -4.08 -4.25 -1.78
N ARG A 73 -4.67 -5.28 -2.38
CA ARG A 73 -3.98 -6.56 -2.60
C ARG A 73 -2.80 -6.40 -3.56
N LEU A 74 -2.99 -5.64 -4.62
CA LEU A 74 -1.92 -5.38 -5.58
C LEU A 74 -0.78 -4.61 -4.95
N VAL A 75 -1.11 -3.62 -4.13
CA VAL A 75 -0.11 -2.85 -3.38
C VAL A 75 0.68 -3.76 -2.45
N TRP A 76 -0.01 -4.62 -1.70
CA TRP A 76 0.66 -5.53 -0.79
C TRP A 76 1.54 -6.52 -1.54
N GLN A 77 1.07 -7.03 -2.67
CA GLN A 77 1.86 -7.95 -3.49
C GLN A 77 3.16 -7.28 -3.94
N GLU A 78 3.09 -6.02 -4.32
CA GLU A 78 4.28 -5.27 -4.74
C GLU A 78 5.23 -5.04 -3.58
N ILE A 79 4.70 -4.82 -2.38
CA ILE A 79 5.52 -4.70 -1.17
C ILE A 79 6.26 -6.02 -0.92
N LEU A 80 5.59 -7.15 -1.05
CA LEU A 80 6.21 -8.45 -0.88
C LEU A 80 7.33 -8.68 -1.89
N ASP A 81 7.09 -8.31 -3.14
CA ASP A 81 8.07 -8.51 -4.20
C ASP A 81 9.30 -7.62 -4.04
N LYS A 82 9.11 -6.40 -3.59
CA LYS A 82 10.17 -5.41 -3.55
C LYS A 82 10.90 -5.37 -2.21
N MET A 83 10.20 -5.56 -1.13
CA MET A 83 10.75 -5.39 0.22
C MET A 83 11.04 -6.69 0.95
N ASN A 84 10.48 -7.78 0.49
CA ASN A 84 10.72 -9.11 1.07
C ASN A 84 10.45 -9.12 2.58
N PRO A 85 9.31 -8.64 3.05
CA PRO A 85 9.04 -8.57 4.49
C PRO A 85 8.91 -9.94 5.14
#